data_0f77a96ce8b3e156b6a535dc928bf8e0
#
_entry.id   0f77a96ce8b3e156b6a535dc928bf8e0
#
_cell.length_a   1.000
_cell.length_b   1.000
_cell.length_c   1.000
_cell.angle_alpha   90.00
_cell.angle_beta   90.00
_cell.angle_gamma   90.00
#
_symmetry.space_group_name_H-M   'P 1'
#
loop_
_entity.id
_entity.type
_entity.pdbx_description
1 polymer ?
#
loop_
_entity_poly.entity_id
_entity_poly.type
_entity_poly.pdbx_seq_one_letter_code
_entity_poly.pdbx_strand_id
1 'polypeptide(L)'
;MKNSIPNAAKISPTDFVIFGGGGDLSIRKIIPALFWRFVDKQIDSQSNIIICLHKKTELETILNLIKPHTFNSIYLSKTLQNNWKNFHKLLSLITLDLVTGEGINDLILLLNKNLKKKQICIFYLAISSNLFETTCNLIRKSKLNFTHSRVVVEKPIGFNKQSAIEINENLYKIFKEEQIYRIDHYLGKETVQNLMALRFANTFFENQWDNK
;
A
#
# COMPACT_ATOMS: atom_id res chain seq x y z
N MET A 1 21.15 -19.93 -28.67
CA MET A 1 21.04 -20.15 -27.22
C MET A 1 19.83 -19.37 -26.73
N LYS A 2 18.76 -20.05 -26.33
CA LYS A 2 17.57 -19.41 -25.76
C LYS A 2 17.90 -19.02 -24.31
N ASN A 3 18.08 -17.72 -24.04
CA ASN A 3 18.17 -17.22 -22.68
C ASN A 3 16.79 -17.42 -22.02
N SER A 4 16.68 -18.45 -21.21
CA SER A 4 15.55 -18.64 -20.31
C SER A 4 15.58 -17.51 -19.28
N ILE A 5 14.60 -16.62 -19.35
CA ILE A 5 14.30 -15.65 -18.28
C ILE A 5 14.07 -16.47 -17.01
N PRO A 6 14.75 -16.16 -15.89
CA PRO A 6 14.52 -16.89 -14.64
C PRO A 6 13.04 -16.84 -14.30
N ASN A 7 12.47 -18.00 -13.89
CA ASN A 7 11.09 -18.16 -13.47
C ASN A 7 10.66 -16.96 -12.60
N ALA A 8 9.78 -16.13 -13.14
CA ALA A 8 9.18 -15.07 -12.36
C ALA A 8 8.54 -15.71 -11.12
N ALA A 9 8.99 -15.32 -9.94
CA ALA A 9 8.47 -15.84 -8.69
C ALA A 9 6.94 -15.74 -8.72
N LYS A 10 6.26 -16.86 -8.45
CA LYS A 10 4.80 -16.92 -8.47
C LYS A 10 4.27 -15.88 -7.47
N ILE A 11 3.57 -14.87 -7.98
CA ILE A 11 2.98 -13.83 -7.14
C ILE A 11 1.85 -14.47 -6.34
N SER A 12 1.91 -14.29 -5.02
CA SER A 12 0.88 -14.82 -4.12
C SER A 12 -0.26 -13.82 -3.96
N PRO A 13 -1.50 -14.27 -3.84
CA PRO A 13 -2.63 -13.43 -3.48
C PRO A 13 -2.33 -12.63 -2.20
N THR A 14 -2.68 -11.35 -2.21
CA THR A 14 -2.38 -10.41 -1.13
C THR A 14 -3.62 -9.57 -0.82
N ASP A 15 -3.91 -9.36 0.46
CA ASP A 15 -4.93 -8.42 0.91
C ASP A 15 -4.28 -7.07 1.19
N PHE A 16 -4.67 -6.04 0.46
CA PHE A 16 -4.26 -4.65 0.68
C PHE A 16 -5.37 -3.92 1.44
N VAL A 17 -5.13 -3.56 2.68
CA VAL A 17 -6.06 -2.78 3.50
C VAL A 17 -5.56 -1.35 3.58
N ILE A 18 -6.31 -0.41 2.99
CA ILE A 18 -5.93 1.00 2.91
C ILE A 18 -6.77 1.79 3.91
N PHE A 19 -6.20 2.13 5.06
CA PHE A 19 -6.81 3.04 6.02
C PHE A 19 -6.67 4.48 5.51
N GLY A 20 -7.78 5.23 5.51
CA GLY A 20 -7.83 6.55 4.88
C GLY A 20 -7.98 6.47 3.35
N GLY A 21 -8.64 5.42 2.86
CA GLY A 21 -8.78 5.14 1.44
C GLY A 21 -9.51 6.20 0.62
N GLY A 22 -10.30 7.09 1.26
CA GLY A 22 -10.94 8.24 0.62
C GLY A 22 -10.08 9.52 0.60
N GLY A 23 -8.89 9.49 1.20
CA GLY A 23 -7.97 10.63 1.24
C GLY A 23 -7.26 10.87 -0.11
N ASP A 24 -6.72 12.09 -0.25
CA ASP A 24 -6.04 12.54 -1.49
C ASP A 24 -4.92 11.61 -1.91
N LEU A 25 -4.09 11.16 -0.98
CA LEU A 25 -3.01 10.22 -1.25
C LEU A 25 -3.50 8.89 -1.83
N SER A 26 -4.54 8.31 -1.23
CA SER A 26 -5.11 7.03 -1.68
C SER A 26 -5.73 7.14 -3.06
N ILE A 27 -6.53 8.18 -3.28
CA ILE A 27 -7.26 8.41 -4.54
C ILE A 27 -6.30 8.75 -5.68
N ARG A 28 -5.31 9.62 -5.41
CA ARG A 28 -4.44 10.16 -6.48
C ARG A 28 -3.18 9.35 -6.74
N LYS A 29 -2.74 8.52 -5.77
CA LYS A 29 -1.44 7.85 -5.86
C LYS A 29 -1.53 6.34 -5.59
N ILE A 30 -2.03 5.92 -4.42
CA ILE A 30 -1.94 4.52 -4.00
C ILE A 30 -2.79 3.62 -4.90
N ILE A 31 -4.09 3.92 -5.04
CA ILE A 31 -5.00 3.06 -5.80
C ILE A 31 -4.66 3.08 -7.30
N PRO A 32 -4.34 4.23 -7.94
CA PRO A 32 -3.79 4.24 -9.30
C PRO A 32 -2.52 3.41 -9.47
N ALA A 33 -1.59 3.47 -8.51
CA ALA A 33 -0.37 2.66 -8.57
C ALA A 33 -0.68 1.16 -8.46
N LEU A 34 -1.61 0.74 -7.60
CA LEU A 34 -2.07 -0.65 -7.52
C LEU A 34 -2.72 -1.11 -8.82
N PHE A 35 -3.49 -0.25 -9.50
CA PHE A 35 -4.02 -0.57 -10.83
C PHE A 35 -2.92 -0.86 -11.84
N TRP A 36 -1.89 -0.02 -11.93
CA TRP A 36 -0.79 -0.25 -12.86
C TRP A 36 0.02 -1.50 -12.51
N ARG A 37 0.25 -1.78 -11.21
CA ARG A 37 0.85 -3.04 -10.76
C ARG A 37 0.01 -4.26 -11.13
N PHE A 38 -1.32 -4.14 -11.11
CA PHE A 38 -2.22 -5.18 -11.60
C PHE A 38 -2.11 -5.38 -13.13
N VAL A 39 -2.04 -4.30 -13.91
CA VAL A 39 -1.82 -4.35 -15.37
C VAL A 39 -0.49 -5.04 -15.70
N ASP A 40 0.56 -4.75 -14.94
CA ASP A 40 1.90 -5.33 -15.06
C ASP A 40 1.98 -6.76 -14.51
N LYS A 41 0.84 -7.36 -14.10
CA LYS A 41 0.76 -8.70 -13.51
C LYS A 41 1.63 -8.88 -12.25
N GLN A 42 1.79 -7.81 -11.47
CA GLN A 42 2.51 -7.79 -10.18
C GLN A 42 1.55 -7.89 -8.99
N ILE A 43 0.24 -7.95 -9.25
CA ILE A 43 -0.81 -8.25 -8.28
C ILE A 43 -1.61 -9.43 -8.82
N ASP A 44 -1.77 -10.45 -7.98
CA ASP A 44 -2.55 -11.64 -8.32
C ASP A 44 -4.05 -11.30 -8.44
N SER A 45 -4.74 -11.93 -9.37
CA SER A 45 -6.17 -11.71 -9.62
C SER A 45 -7.08 -12.18 -8.46
N GLN A 46 -6.55 -12.94 -7.51
CA GLN A 46 -7.23 -13.36 -6.28
C GLN A 46 -6.90 -12.45 -5.08
N SER A 47 -6.12 -11.41 -5.29
CA SER A 47 -5.85 -10.37 -4.29
C SER A 47 -7.10 -9.54 -4.00
N ASN A 48 -7.15 -8.91 -2.82
CA ASN A 48 -8.21 -7.95 -2.48
C ASN A 48 -7.59 -6.59 -2.16
N ILE A 49 -8.27 -5.53 -2.56
CA ILE A 49 -7.93 -4.15 -2.23
C ILE A 49 -9.10 -3.58 -1.43
N ILE A 50 -8.91 -3.49 -0.13
CA ILE A 50 -9.94 -3.10 0.83
C ILE A 50 -9.72 -1.63 1.18
N ILE A 51 -10.65 -0.79 0.77
CA ILE A 51 -10.62 0.66 0.93
C ILE A 51 -11.45 1.01 2.17
N CYS A 52 -10.78 1.37 3.28
CA CYS A 52 -11.45 1.76 4.51
C CYS A 52 -11.77 3.26 4.47
N LEU A 53 -13.04 3.59 4.58
CA LEU A 53 -13.60 4.94 4.49
C LEU A 53 -14.27 5.33 5.81
N HIS A 54 -14.14 6.58 6.21
CA HIS A 54 -14.84 7.10 7.41
C HIS A 54 -16.35 7.25 7.17
N LYS A 55 -16.77 7.53 5.93
CA LYS A 55 -18.18 7.68 5.57
C LYS A 55 -18.60 6.65 4.55
N LYS A 56 -19.81 6.15 4.67
CA LYS A 56 -20.42 5.23 3.69
C LYS A 56 -20.41 5.90 2.31
N THR A 57 -19.85 5.22 1.35
CA THR A 57 -19.70 5.72 -0.02
C THR A 57 -19.90 4.57 -0.99
N GLU A 58 -20.44 4.85 -2.14
CA GLU A 58 -20.60 3.85 -3.21
C GLU A 58 -19.29 3.65 -3.98
N LEU A 59 -19.07 2.43 -4.45
CA LEU A 59 -17.86 2.10 -5.20
C LEU A 59 -17.71 2.96 -6.46
N GLU A 60 -18.81 3.21 -7.17
CA GLU A 60 -18.80 4.03 -8.38
C GLU A 60 -18.29 5.45 -8.12
N THR A 61 -18.65 6.04 -6.99
CA THR A 61 -18.14 7.35 -6.56
C THR A 61 -16.62 7.33 -6.41
N ILE A 62 -16.09 6.30 -5.74
CA ILE A 62 -14.63 6.13 -5.56
C ILE A 62 -13.94 5.92 -6.90
N LEU A 63 -14.48 5.09 -7.77
CA LEU A 63 -13.94 4.84 -9.11
C LEU A 63 -13.88 6.10 -9.97
N ASN A 64 -14.90 6.94 -9.91
CA ASN A 64 -14.95 8.22 -10.62
C ASN A 64 -13.88 9.21 -10.11
N LEU A 65 -13.57 9.18 -8.81
CA LEU A 65 -12.48 9.99 -8.23
C LEU A 65 -11.10 9.47 -8.64
N ILE A 66 -10.90 8.15 -8.71
CA ILE A 66 -9.61 7.53 -9.04
C ILE A 66 -9.27 7.66 -10.53
N LYS A 67 -10.27 7.50 -11.40
CA LYS A 67 -10.10 7.40 -12.85
C LYS A 67 -9.28 8.53 -13.48
N PRO A 68 -9.48 9.83 -13.14
CA PRO A 68 -8.68 10.92 -13.70
C PRO A 68 -7.19 10.86 -13.31
N HIS A 69 -6.85 10.21 -12.20
CA HIS A 69 -5.49 10.06 -11.72
C HIS A 69 -4.82 8.77 -12.20
N THR A 70 -5.63 7.86 -12.77
CA THR A 70 -5.14 6.59 -13.31
C THR A 70 -4.83 6.71 -14.81
N PHE A 71 -5.59 7.51 -15.53
CA PHE A 71 -5.49 7.60 -16.98
C PHE A 71 -5.24 9.04 -17.42
N ASN A 72 -4.22 9.21 -18.27
CA ASN A 72 -3.88 10.50 -18.89
C ASN A 72 -4.64 10.75 -20.19
N SER A 73 -5.45 9.80 -20.65
CA SER A 73 -6.19 9.86 -21.91
C SER A 73 -7.66 9.51 -21.72
N ILE A 74 -8.51 10.22 -22.46
CA ILE A 74 -9.96 9.92 -22.53
C ILE A 74 -10.19 8.62 -23.31
N TYR A 75 -9.32 8.33 -24.28
CA TYR A 75 -9.40 7.13 -25.12
C TYR A 75 -8.52 6.02 -24.53
N LEU A 76 -9.17 5.00 -23.98
CA LEU A 76 -8.48 3.81 -23.47
C LEU A 76 -8.58 2.68 -24.50
N SER A 77 -7.48 1.95 -24.71
CA SER A 77 -7.50 0.72 -25.49
C SER A 77 -8.49 -0.30 -24.90
N LYS A 78 -9.02 -1.18 -25.73
CA LYS A 78 -9.92 -2.26 -25.27
C LYS A 78 -9.28 -3.11 -24.16
N THR A 79 -7.99 -3.40 -24.27
CA THR A 79 -7.22 -4.13 -23.25
C THR A 79 -7.21 -3.39 -21.91
N LEU A 80 -6.96 -2.09 -21.93
CA LEU A 80 -6.91 -1.28 -20.70
C LEU A 80 -8.29 -1.13 -20.06
N GLN A 81 -9.35 -1.01 -20.86
CA GLN A 81 -10.73 -1.04 -20.37
C GLN A 81 -11.08 -2.37 -19.68
N ASN A 82 -10.63 -3.51 -20.26
CA ASN A 82 -10.84 -4.81 -19.65
C ASN A 82 -10.06 -4.98 -18.36
N ASN A 83 -8.80 -4.50 -18.32
CA ASN A 83 -8.00 -4.49 -17.09
C ASN A 83 -8.67 -3.65 -16.00
N TRP A 84 -9.21 -2.48 -16.35
CA TRP A 84 -9.96 -1.63 -15.43
C TRP A 84 -11.18 -2.35 -14.84
N LYS A 85 -12.01 -2.96 -15.68
CA LYS A 85 -13.16 -3.77 -15.23
C LYS A 85 -12.75 -4.94 -14.33
N ASN A 86 -11.64 -5.60 -14.62
CA ASN A 86 -11.15 -6.70 -13.79
C ASN A 86 -10.56 -6.21 -12.47
N PHE A 87 -9.88 -5.07 -12.49
CA PHE A 87 -9.37 -4.43 -11.27
C PHE A 87 -10.50 -4.06 -10.29
N HIS A 88 -11.65 -3.59 -10.80
CA HIS A 88 -12.82 -3.29 -9.94
C HIS A 88 -13.26 -4.49 -9.10
N LYS A 89 -13.09 -5.71 -9.61
CA LYS A 89 -13.49 -6.93 -8.89
C LYS A 89 -12.60 -7.20 -7.65
N LEU A 90 -11.42 -6.59 -7.60
CA LEU A 90 -10.52 -6.68 -6.46
C LEU A 90 -10.85 -5.67 -5.37
N LEU A 91 -11.66 -4.64 -5.69
CA LEU A 91 -11.96 -3.54 -4.77
C LEU A 91 -13.14 -3.90 -3.85
N SER A 92 -12.98 -3.63 -2.57
CA SER A 92 -14.04 -3.69 -1.56
C SER A 92 -14.02 -2.43 -0.72
N LEU A 93 -15.18 -1.87 -0.41
CA LEU A 93 -15.30 -0.71 0.47
C LEU A 93 -15.77 -1.16 1.85
N ILE A 94 -15.15 -0.61 2.88
CA ILE A 94 -15.57 -0.78 4.28
C ILE A 94 -15.71 0.60 4.91
N THR A 95 -16.86 0.85 5.52
CA THR A 95 -17.02 2.02 6.38
C THR A 95 -16.45 1.69 7.74
N LEU A 96 -15.42 2.44 8.16
CA LEU A 96 -14.68 2.18 9.39
C LEU A 96 -14.31 3.50 10.07
N ASP A 97 -14.78 3.68 11.29
CA ASP A 97 -14.29 4.72 12.17
C ASP A 97 -13.09 4.20 12.96
N LEU A 98 -11.93 4.82 12.77
CA LEU A 98 -10.68 4.40 13.40
C LEU A 98 -10.62 4.71 14.90
N VAL A 99 -11.40 5.69 15.35
CA VAL A 99 -11.41 6.13 16.76
C VAL A 99 -12.34 5.26 17.59
N THR A 100 -13.56 5.05 17.10
CA THR A 100 -14.57 4.23 17.80
C THR A 100 -14.40 2.74 17.54
N GLY A 101 -13.83 2.38 16.38
CA GLY A 101 -13.75 1.00 15.90
C GLY A 101 -15.04 0.51 15.25
N GLU A 102 -16.04 1.38 15.05
CA GLU A 102 -17.27 1.02 14.33
C GLU A 102 -16.94 0.55 12.91
N GLY A 103 -17.50 -0.58 12.50
CA GLY A 103 -17.25 -1.20 11.19
C GLY A 103 -16.06 -2.17 11.14
N ILE A 104 -15.27 -2.32 12.22
CA ILE A 104 -14.12 -3.22 12.24
C ILE A 104 -14.51 -4.69 12.01
N ASN A 105 -15.71 -5.09 12.42
CA ASN A 105 -16.18 -6.47 12.24
C ASN A 105 -16.32 -6.83 10.76
N ASP A 106 -16.70 -5.91 9.90
CA ASP A 106 -16.79 -6.14 8.46
C ASP A 106 -15.41 -6.40 7.86
N LEU A 107 -14.39 -5.66 8.30
CA LEU A 107 -13.00 -5.90 7.92
C LEU A 107 -12.52 -7.28 8.39
N ILE A 108 -12.81 -7.64 9.65
CA ILE A 108 -12.46 -8.96 10.21
C ILE A 108 -13.12 -10.08 9.40
N LEU A 109 -14.39 -9.96 9.10
CA LEU A 109 -15.13 -10.97 8.32
C LEU A 109 -14.56 -11.14 6.92
N LEU A 110 -14.19 -10.03 6.26
CA LEU A 110 -13.61 -10.06 4.93
C LEU A 110 -12.21 -10.73 4.94
N LEU A 111 -11.37 -10.36 5.87
CA LEU A 111 -10.01 -10.90 6.00
C LEU A 111 -10.03 -12.37 6.44
N ASN A 112 -10.91 -12.77 7.35
CA ASN A 112 -11.00 -14.15 7.84
C ASN A 112 -11.33 -15.17 6.74
N LYS A 113 -12.04 -14.78 5.69
CA LYS A 113 -12.26 -15.64 4.51
C LYS A 113 -10.93 -16.05 3.86
N ASN A 114 -9.91 -15.21 3.95
CA ASN A 114 -8.62 -15.36 3.29
C ASN A 114 -7.52 -15.90 4.22
N LEU A 115 -7.65 -15.71 5.55
CA LEU A 115 -6.69 -16.15 6.55
C LEU A 115 -6.39 -17.65 6.52
N LYS A 116 -7.39 -18.48 6.20
CA LYS A 116 -7.20 -19.94 6.04
C LYS A 116 -6.16 -20.30 4.97
N LYS A 117 -5.85 -19.37 4.06
CA LYS A 117 -4.90 -19.54 2.95
C LYS A 117 -3.49 -19.00 3.28
N LYS A 118 -3.22 -18.52 4.50
CA LYS A 118 -1.95 -17.85 4.87
C LYS A 118 -1.57 -16.70 3.93
N GLN A 119 -2.58 -15.97 3.45
CA GLN A 119 -2.42 -14.86 2.53
C GLN A 119 -1.70 -13.69 3.22
N ILE A 120 -0.81 -13.02 2.51
CA ILE A 120 -0.17 -11.79 3.01
C ILE A 120 -1.24 -10.71 3.15
N CYS A 121 -1.21 -9.99 4.28
CA CYS A 121 -2.06 -8.83 4.51
C CYS A 121 -1.19 -7.59 4.70
N ILE A 122 -1.41 -6.56 3.88
CA ILE A 122 -0.68 -5.30 3.93
C ILE A 122 -1.61 -4.21 4.43
N PHE A 123 -1.33 -3.69 5.61
CA PHE A 123 -2.02 -2.54 6.18
C PHE A 123 -1.31 -1.25 5.77
N TYR A 124 -1.90 -0.49 4.90
CA TYR A 124 -1.37 0.79 4.47
C TYR A 124 -2.02 1.93 5.26
N LEU A 125 -1.23 2.66 6.05
CA LEU A 125 -1.71 3.76 6.88
C LEU A 125 -1.64 5.08 6.08
N ALA A 126 -2.61 5.30 5.17
CA ALA A 126 -2.76 6.54 4.41
C ALA A 126 -3.59 7.58 5.21
N ILE A 127 -3.26 7.73 6.48
CA ILE A 127 -3.93 8.56 7.47
C ILE A 127 -2.93 9.51 8.13
N SER A 128 -3.43 10.50 8.85
CA SER A 128 -2.58 11.39 9.64
C SER A 128 -1.86 10.62 10.76
N SER A 129 -0.63 11.01 11.07
CA SER A 129 0.24 10.33 12.06
C SER A 129 -0.36 10.29 13.47
N ASN A 130 -1.25 11.24 13.83
CA ASN A 130 -1.97 11.23 15.10
C ASN A 130 -2.98 10.06 15.22
N LEU A 131 -3.37 9.42 14.12
CA LEU A 131 -4.23 8.23 14.12
C LEU A 131 -3.46 6.90 14.06
N PHE A 132 -2.13 6.93 13.95
CA PHE A 132 -1.32 5.71 13.83
C PHE A 132 -1.47 4.81 15.05
N GLU A 133 -1.33 5.38 16.25
CA GLU A 133 -1.46 4.61 17.49
C GLU A 133 -2.85 4.00 17.63
N THR A 134 -3.90 4.80 17.40
CA THR A 134 -5.29 4.35 17.49
C THR A 134 -5.54 3.20 16.49
N THR A 135 -5.10 3.36 15.24
CA THR A 135 -5.27 2.34 14.20
C THR A 135 -4.48 1.07 14.53
N CYS A 136 -3.25 1.20 14.99
CA CYS A 136 -2.43 0.05 15.40
C CYS A 136 -3.06 -0.70 16.58
N ASN A 137 -3.58 0.03 17.57
CA ASN A 137 -4.30 -0.58 18.69
C ASN A 137 -5.59 -1.28 18.24
N LEU A 138 -6.30 -0.72 17.26
CA LEU A 138 -7.48 -1.35 16.66
C LEU A 138 -7.10 -2.66 15.96
N ILE A 139 -6.05 -2.67 15.15
CA ILE A 139 -5.52 -3.88 14.49
C ILE A 139 -5.17 -4.95 15.54
N ARG A 140 -4.49 -4.58 16.62
CA ARG A 140 -4.10 -5.49 17.71
C ARG A 140 -5.32 -6.07 18.43
N LYS A 141 -6.24 -5.21 18.87
CA LYS A 141 -7.46 -5.63 19.57
C LYS A 141 -8.31 -6.58 18.72
N SER A 142 -8.33 -6.35 17.43
CA SER A 142 -9.05 -7.17 16.44
C SER A 142 -8.28 -8.43 16.02
N LYS A 143 -7.09 -8.67 16.60
CA LYS A 143 -6.22 -9.82 16.27
C LYS A 143 -5.88 -9.94 14.78
N LEU A 144 -5.73 -8.80 14.10
CA LEU A 144 -5.39 -8.74 12.68
C LEU A 144 -3.87 -8.66 12.43
N ASN A 145 -3.04 -8.65 13.48
CA ASN A 145 -1.57 -8.57 13.43
C ASN A 145 -0.92 -9.95 13.37
N PHE A 146 -1.25 -10.73 12.35
CA PHE A 146 -0.69 -12.09 12.20
C PHE A 146 0.75 -12.07 11.65
N THR A 147 1.41 -13.24 11.65
CA THR A 147 2.80 -13.42 11.18
C THR A 147 3.04 -12.92 9.75
N HIS A 148 2.03 -13.00 8.89
CA HIS A 148 2.11 -12.54 7.48
C HIS A 148 1.51 -11.16 7.25
N SER A 149 1.17 -10.43 8.32
CA SER A 149 0.79 -9.03 8.20
C SER A 149 2.03 -8.17 7.95
N ARG A 150 1.83 -7.10 7.21
CA ARG A 150 2.81 -6.03 7.00
C ARG A 150 2.11 -4.71 7.26
N VAL A 151 2.81 -3.74 7.82
CA VAL A 151 2.30 -2.38 7.98
C VAL A 151 3.17 -1.42 7.18
N VAL A 152 2.53 -0.56 6.42
CA VAL A 152 3.19 0.47 5.61
C VAL A 152 2.80 1.83 6.18
N VAL A 153 3.81 2.62 6.52
CA VAL A 153 3.66 3.98 7.02
C VAL A 153 4.45 4.95 6.15
N GLU A 154 3.90 6.14 5.93
CA GLU A 154 4.56 7.20 5.18
C GLU A 154 5.13 8.29 6.08
N LYS A 155 6.12 8.99 5.58
CA LYS A 155 6.62 10.22 6.21
C LYS A 155 5.61 11.36 6.06
N PRO A 156 5.53 12.28 7.04
CA PRO A 156 6.38 12.37 8.24
C PRO A 156 5.97 11.39 9.34
N ILE A 157 6.96 10.67 9.88
CA ILE A 157 6.75 9.81 11.05
C ILE A 157 6.97 10.68 12.28
N GLY A 158 5.89 11.34 12.74
CA GLY A 158 5.94 12.30 13.82
C GLY A 158 6.34 13.72 13.40
N PHE A 159 6.17 14.68 14.30
CA PHE A 159 6.45 16.11 14.08
C PHE A 159 7.84 16.51 14.58
N ASN A 160 8.42 15.71 15.48
CA ASN A 160 9.73 15.90 16.07
C ASN A 160 10.32 14.54 16.47
N LYS A 161 11.54 14.55 16.99
CA LYS A 161 12.25 13.33 17.40
C LYS A 161 11.44 12.52 18.43
N GLN A 162 10.85 13.16 19.42
CA GLN A 162 10.11 12.48 20.48
C GLN A 162 8.88 11.78 19.94
N SER A 163 8.04 12.48 19.16
CA SER A 163 6.85 11.87 18.54
C SER A 163 7.19 10.75 17.54
N ALA A 164 8.34 10.86 16.85
CA ALA A 164 8.81 9.80 15.97
C ALA A 164 9.20 8.54 16.77
N ILE A 165 9.84 8.69 17.93
CA ILE A 165 10.17 7.58 18.83
C ILE A 165 8.89 6.91 19.32
N GLU A 166 7.92 7.68 19.83
CA GLU A 166 6.65 7.18 20.34
C GLU A 166 5.86 6.38 19.29
N ILE A 167 5.79 6.90 18.06
CA ILE A 167 5.14 6.20 16.96
C ILE A 167 5.84 4.87 16.65
N ASN A 168 7.18 4.86 16.61
CA ASN A 168 7.92 3.63 16.37
C ASN A 168 7.73 2.62 17.51
N GLU A 169 7.78 3.05 18.76
CA GLU A 169 7.52 2.17 19.92
C GLU A 169 6.11 1.56 19.84
N ASN A 170 5.11 2.33 19.46
CA ASN A 170 3.74 1.84 19.30
C ASN A 170 3.63 0.82 18.15
N LEU A 171 4.35 1.01 17.04
CA LEU A 171 4.44 0.02 15.97
C LEU A 171 5.11 -1.28 16.46
N TYR A 172 6.22 -1.19 17.21
CA TYR A 172 6.94 -2.36 17.74
C TYR A 172 6.16 -3.17 18.77
N LYS A 173 5.21 -2.56 19.48
CA LYS A 173 4.30 -3.31 20.40
C LYS A 173 3.36 -4.26 19.66
N ILE A 174 3.20 -4.09 18.33
CA ILE A 174 2.18 -4.78 17.54
C ILE A 174 2.78 -5.59 16.39
N PHE A 175 3.81 -5.08 15.75
CA PHE A 175 4.48 -5.67 14.60
C PHE A 175 5.97 -5.84 14.91
N LYS A 176 6.58 -6.89 14.36
CA LYS A 176 8.02 -7.06 14.35
C LYS A 176 8.64 -6.10 13.33
N GLU A 177 9.93 -5.75 13.47
CA GLU A 177 10.60 -4.83 12.53
C GLU A 177 10.51 -5.31 11.07
N GLU A 178 10.64 -6.60 10.82
CA GLU A 178 10.50 -7.21 9.50
C GLU A 178 9.11 -7.07 8.86
N GLN A 179 8.12 -6.64 9.65
CA GLN A 179 6.75 -6.39 9.21
C GLN A 179 6.47 -4.91 8.96
N ILE A 180 7.39 -4.01 9.35
CA ILE A 180 7.18 -2.55 9.29
C ILE A 180 7.93 -1.97 8.09
N TYR A 181 7.19 -1.35 7.18
CA TYR A 181 7.73 -0.70 5.99
C TYR A 181 7.51 0.81 6.09
N ARG A 182 8.61 1.54 6.26
CA ARG A 182 8.61 3.01 6.28
C ARG A 182 8.93 3.53 4.90
N ILE A 183 7.95 4.13 4.23
CA ILE A 183 8.12 4.63 2.86
C ILE A 183 8.66 6.06 2.89
N ASP A 184 9.73 6.28 2.12
CA ASP A 184 10.22 7.58 1.76
C ASP A 184 10.02 7.81 0.26
N HIS A 185 9.03 8.64 -0.09
CA HIS A 185 8.74 8.93 -1.49
C HIS A 185 9.86 9.67 -2.22
N TYR A 186 10.81 10.31 -1.50
CA TYR A 186 12.00 10.92 -2.10
C TYR A 186 12.90 9.90 -2.77
N LEU A 187 13.06 8.70 -2.17
CA LEU A 187 13.85 7.63 -2.76
C LEU A 187 13.24 7.05 -4.04
N GLY A 188 11.94 7.25 -4.24
CA GLY A 188 11.22 6.84 -5.45
C GLY A 188 11.25 7.88 -6.58
N LYS A 189 11.78 9.10 -6.35
CA LYS A 189 11.87 10.12 -7.40
C LYS A 189 12.94 9.73 -8.41
N GLU A 190 12.61 9.85 -9.70
CA GLU A 190 13.49 9.53 -10.81
C GLU A 190 14.84 10.26 -10.71
N THR A 191 14.83 11.54 -10.34
CA THR A 191 16.05 12.34 -10.12
C THR A 191 16.97 11.75 -9.04
N VAL A 192 16.40 11.22 -7.95
CA VAL A 192 17.19 10.60 -6.87
C VAL A 192 17.71 9.24 -7.30
N GLN A 193 16.89 8.44 -7.99
CA GLN A 193 17.34 7.16 -8.54
C GLN A 193 18.43 7.33 -9.60
N ASN A 194 18.30 8.34 -10.47
CA ASN A 194 19.32 8.66 -11.45
C ASN A 194 20.64 9.10 -10.79
N LEU A 195 20.59 9.83 -9.68
CA LEU A 195 21.78 10.20 -8.91
C LEU A 195 22.46 8.96 -8.32
N MET A 196 21.70 8.01 -7.80
CA MET A 196 22.21 6.72 -7.31
C MET A 196 22.84 5.91 -8.44
N ALA A 197 22.15 5.82 -9.59
CA ALA A 197 22.68 5.14 -10.77
C ALA A 197 23.97 5.81 -11.28
N LEU A 198 24.01 7.14 -11.32
CA LEU A 198 25.20 7.91 -11.72
C LEU A 198 26.39 7.59 -10.81
N ARG A 199 26.18 7.53 -9.50
CA ARG A 199 27.24 7.24 -8.53
C ARG A 199 27.73 5.81 -8.61
N PHE A 200 26.85 4.81 -8.65
CA PHE A 200 27.20 3.40 -8.49
C PHE A 200 27.37 2.62 -9.79
N ALA A 201 26.78 3.11 -10.89
CA ALA A 201 26.91 2.47 -12.20
C ALA A 201 27.97 3.15 -13.10
N ASN A 202 28.64 4.21 -12.62
CA ASN A 202 29.62 4.95 -13.39
C ASN A 202 30.94 5.01 -12.64
N THR A 203 31.92 4.26 -13.13
CA THR A 203 33.27 4.15 -12.53
C THR A 203 34.02 5.48 -12.47
N PHE A 204 33.67 6.45 -13.33
CA PHE A 204 34.27 7.79 -13.28
C PHE A 204 33.92 8.55 -11.99
N PHE A 205 32.68 8.41 -11.50
CA PHE A 205 32.20 9.09 -10.30
C PHE A 205 32.46 8.30 -9.01
N GLU A 206 32.72 7.00 -9.09
CA GLU A 206 32.92 6.12 -7.95
C GLU A 206 34.06 6.63 -7.04
N ASN A 207 35.18 7.04 -7.64
CA ASN A 207 36.35 7.55 -6.90
C ASN A 207 36.23 9.02 -6.45
N GLN A 208 35.30 9.79 -7.01
CA GLN A 208 35.11 11.21 -6.69
C GLN A 208 34.07 11.46 -5.59
N TRP A 209 33.24 10.49 -5.32
CA TRP A 209 32.20 10.56 -4.29
C TRP A 209 32.50 9.62 -3.13
N ASP A 210 33.75 9.38 -2.86
CA ASP A 210 34.24 8.63 -1.73
C ASP A 210 34.55 9.56 -0.55
N ASN A 211 34.55 9.00 0.67
CA ASN A 211 34.76 9.71 1.93
C ASN A 211 36.26 9.91 2.27
N LYS A 212 37.10 10.08 1.24
CA LYS A 212 38.54 10.38 1.40
C LYS A 212 38.80 11.86 1.36
#